data_40f977f4daa0edd8b8815aa5d99b5a30
#
_entry.id   40f977f4daa0edd8b8815aa5d99b5a30
#
_cell.length_a   1.000
_cell.length_b   1.000
_cell.length_c   1.000
_cell.angle_alpha   90.00
_cell.angle_beta   90.00
_cell.angle_gamma   90.00
#
_symmetry.space_group_name_H-M   'P 1'
#
loop_
_entity.id
_entity.type
_entity.pdbx_description
1 polymer ?
#
loop_
_entity_poly.entity_id
_entity_poly.type
_entity_poly.pdbx_seq_one_letter_code
_entity_poly.pdbx_strand_id
1 'polypeptide(L)'
;MDNAATTALKPQVFEKMKPYFMENYANPSAVYGFAQQAKAAVEDARDSIAGLIGARANEIYFTGGGSESDNWAIKAAAIALKEKGNHIITSKIEHHAILHTCQFLEKNGFEVTYLDVDSDGMIDIEQIKESIRPTTILISIMYANNEIGTIEPVMQIGQIAREYNIIFHTDAVQAFAHIPIDVNKCNIDMMSVSGHKFHGPKGAGFLYIRNSVKIGALIHGGAQERARRAGTHNVPGIVGMAQAAMLAHKDMQKNTENEIRLRDYFISRIENEIDYVKLNGHRSKRLPNNINFCIKFVEGESLLIMLDQKGICASSGSACTSGSLDPSHVLTAIGLTDEDAHTSVRLSISEDTTKEEIDIVVEEIKKVTKRLRSMSPLYEEYVNNN
;
A
#
# COMPACT_ATOMS: atom_id res chain seq x y z
N MET A 1 16.06 2.01 5.92
CA MET A 1 15.06 2.90 5.32
C MET A 1 14.18 2.14 4.33
N ASP A 2 13.40 1.15 4.82
CA ASP A 2 12.48 0.34 3.99
C ASP A 2 11.11 0.15 4.69
N ASN A 3 10.55 1.27 5.17
CA ASN A 3 9.29 1.30 5.91
C ASN A 3 8.07 0.96 5.03
N ALA A 4 8.17 1.13 3.71
CA ALA A 4 7.13 0.70 2.77
C ALA A 4 7.03 -0.83 2.64
N ALA A 5 8.09 -1.59 2.94
CA ALA A 5 8.02 -3.05 3.00
C ALA A 5 7.32 -3.51 4.28
N THR A 6 7.75 -3.02 5.43
CA THR A 6 7.13 -3.24 6.75
C THR A 6 7.70 -2.26 7.77
N THR A 7 6.96 -1.98 8.82
CA THR A 7 7.44 -1.12 9.92
C THR A 7 7.67 -1.92 11.20
N ALA A 8 8.53 -1.40 12.07
CA ALA A 8 8.69 -1.94 13.42
C ALA A 8 7.41 -1.67 14.24
N LEU A 9 7.04 -2.64 15.08
CA LEU A 9 5.94 -2.44 16.02
C LEU A 9 6.33 -1.40 17.06
N LYS A 10 5.51 -0.36 17.29
CA LYS A 10 5.78 0.64 18.34
C LYS A 10 5.65 0.02 19.73
N PRO A 11 6.49 0.42 20.70
CA PRO A 11 6.40 -0.07 22.09
C PRO A 11 5.01 0.12 22.70
N GLN A 12 4.39 1.29 22.50
CA GLN A 12 3.04 1.59 22.99
C GLN A 12 1.96 0.67 22.39
N VAL A 13 2.16 0.23 21.15
CA VAL A 13 1.28 -0.74 20.49
C VAL A 13 1.45 -2.12 21.11
N PHE A 14 2.69 -2.55 21.34
CA PHE A 14 2.97 -3.82 21.98
C PHE A 14 2.38 -3.91 23.39
N GLU A 15 2.56 -2.88 24.22
CA GLU A 15 2.00 -2.84 25.58
C GLU A 15 0.46 -2.90 25.56
N LYS A 16 -0.19 -2.30 24.56
CA LYS A 16 -1.65 -2.39 24.39
C LYS A 16 -2.11 -3.78 23.97
N MET A 17 -1.31 -4.52 23.20
CA MET A 17 -1.59 -5.90 22.77
C MET A 17 -1.38 -6.91 23.88
N LYS A 18 -0.37 -6.72 24.72
CA LYS A 18 0.15 -7.69 25.69
C LYS A 18 -0.90 -8.35 26.60
N PRO A 19 -1.88 -7.65 27.18
CA PRO A 19 -2.90 -8.28 28.03
C PRO A 19 -3.73 -9.36 27.32
N TYR A 20 -3.92 -9.24 26.01
CA TYR A 20 -4.76 -10.15 25.23
C TYR A 20 -4.07 -11.46 24.84
N PHE A 21 -2.79 -11.62 25.17
CA PHE A 21 -2.09 -12.90 25.01
C PHE A 21 -2.22 -13.81 26.23
N MET A 22 -2.26 -13.25 27.43
CA MET A 22 -2.15 -14.06 28.66
C MET A 22 -3.25 -13.77 29.71
N GLU A 23 -3.73 -12.53 29.79
CA GLU A 23 -4.69 -12.12 30.83
C GLU A 23 -6.13 -12.14 30.31
N ASN A 24 -6.39 -11.44 29.20
CA ASN A 24 -7.71 -11.26 28.58
C ASN A 24 -7.83 -12.09 27.28
N TYR A 25 -7.35 -13.33 27.30
CA TYR A 25 -7.21 -14.20 26.13
C TYR A 25 -8.50 -14.88 25.67
N ALA A 26 -9.64 -14.60 26.31
CA ALA A 26 -10.90 -15.25 26.01
C ALA A 26 -11.37 -15.02 24.57
N ASN A 27 -12.06 -16.01 24.00
CA ASN A 27 -12.69 -15.88 22.71
C ASN A 27 -13.83 -14.83 22.77
N PRO A 28 -13.78 -13.73 22.00
CA PRO A 28 -14.80 -12.68 22.01
C PRO A 28 -16.22 -13.15 21.69
N SER A 29 -16.36 -14.31 21.04
CA SER A 29 -17.66 -14.90 20.68
C SER A 29 -18.31 -15.67 21.83
N ALA A 30 -17.59 -15.89 22.93
CA ALA A 30 -18.15 -16.63 24.09
C ALA A 30 -19.09 -15.76 24.92
N VAL A 31 -20.08 -16.42 25.57
CA VAL A 31 -21.14 -15.73 26.31
C VAL A 31 -20.78 -15.41 27.75
N TYR A 32 -19.75 -16.03 28.32
CA TYR A 32 -19.35 -15.86 29.71
C TYR A 32 -18.64 -14.50 29.94
N GLY A 33 -18.72 -14.00 31.19
CA GLY A 33 -18.24 -12.67 31.57
C GLY A 33 -16.76 -12.40 31.24
N PHE A 34 -15.89 -13.41 31.36
CA PHE A 34 -14.47 -13.29 31.05
C PHE A 34 -14.21 -12.90 29.55
N ALA A 35 -15.10 -13.30 28.64
CA ALA A 35 -14.98 -12.97 27.22
C ALA A 35 -15.42 -11.53 26.90
N GLN A 36 -16.17 -10.87 27.79
CA GLN A 36 -16.72 -9.54 27.49
C GLN A 36 -15.63 -8.47 27.32
N GLN A 37 -14.51 -8.59 28.04
CA GLN A 37 -13.38 -7.65 27.89
C GLN A 37 -12.73 -7.76 26.49
N ALA A 38 -12.51 -8.97 26.01
CA ALA A 38 -11.97 -9.20 24.67
C ALA A 38 -12.95 -8.73 23.58
N LYS A 39 -14.26 -8.95 23.80
CA LYS A 39 -15.32 -8.46 22.89
C LYS A 39 -15.35 -6.94 22.85
N ALA A 40 -15.38 -6.29 24.01
CA ALA A 40 -15.37 -4.83 24.10
C ALA A 40 -14.14 -4.25 23.40
N ALA A 41 -12.95 -4.82 23.60
CA ALA A 41 -11.73 -4.38 22.97
C ALA A 41 -11.77 -4.46 21.42
N VAL A 42 -12.40 -5.49 20.87
CA VAL A 42 -12.60 -5.61 19.40
C VAL A 42 -13.56 -4.53 18.89
N GLU A 43 -14.65 -4.26 19.61
CA GLU A 43 -15.61 -3.22 19.18
C GLU A 43 -15.04 -1.81 19.37
N ASP A 44 -14.32 -1.52 20.46
CA ASP A 44 -13.61 -0.25 20.67
C ASP A 44 -12.58 0.01 19.58
N ALA A 45 -11.85 -1.03 19.14
CA ALA A 45 -10.92 -0.95 18.02
C ALA A 45 -11.64 -0.63 16.71
N ARG A 46 -12.80 -1.23 16.50
CA ARG A 46 -13.64 -1.01 15.32
C ARG A 46 -14.18 0.42 15.27
N ASP A 47 -14.71 0.92 16.37
CA ASP A 47 -15.19 2.29 16.50
C ASP A 47 -14.07 3.31 16.27
N SER A 48 -12.90 3.05 16.86
CA SER A 48 -11.72 3.90 16.69
C SER A 48 -11.31 4.00 15.20
N ILE A 49 -11.13 2.86 14.53
CA ILE A 49 -10.74 2.83 13.11
C ILE A 49 -11.81 3.52 12.23
N ALA A 50 -13.09 3.25 12.47
CA ALA A 50 -14.18 3.87 11.72
C ALA A 50 -14.15 5.40 11.83
N GLY A 51 -13.92 5.93 13.03
CA GLY A 51 -13.83 7.36 13.27
C GLY A 51 -12.69 8.04 12.50
N LEU A 52 -11.55 7.36 12.31
CA LEU A 52 -10.40 7.91 11.60
C LEU A 52 -10.64 8.17 10.10
N ILE A 53 -11.57 7.44 9.49
CA ILE A 53 -11.86 7.53 8.05
C ILE A 53 -13.25 8.08 7.72
N GLY A 54 -13.99 8.55 8.73
CA GLY A 54 -15.35 9.06 8.56
C GLY A 54 -16.40 7.97 8.28
N ALA A 55 -16.10 6.71 8.63
CA ALA A 55 -16.99 5.55 8.48
C ALA A 55 -17.81 5.29 9.75
N ARG A 56 -18.71 4.30 9.68
CA ARG A 56 -19.42 3.74 10.84
C ARG A 56 -18.76 2.43 11.26
N ALA A 57 -18.80 2.08 12.54
CA ALA A 57 -18.22 0.85 13.05
C ALA A 57 -18.70 -0.41 12.30
N ASN A 58 -19.98 -0.47 11.94
CA ASN A 58 -20.56 -1.60 11.21
C ASN A 58 -20.12 -1.69 9.72
N GLU A 59 -19.29 -0.77 9.25
CA GLU A 59 -18.67 -0.76 7.93
C GLU A 59 -17.21 -1.27 7.95
N ILE A 60 -16.65 -1.51 9.14
CA ILE A 60 -15.30 -2.06 9.31
C ILE A 60 -15.37 -3.58 9.53
N TYR A 61 -14.51 -4.32 8.82
CA TYR A 61 -14.37 -5.78 8.92
C TYR A 61 -12.90 -6.14 9.06
N PHE A 62 -12.54 -6.83 10.14
CA PHE A 62 -11.16 -7.23 10.40
C PHE A 62 -10.74 -8.40 9.52
N THR A 63 -9.52 -8.33 9.00
CA THR A 63 -8.90 -9.30 8.10
C THR A 63 -7.48 -9.63 8.58
N GLY A 64 -6.83 -10.59 7.92
CA GLY A 64 -5.43 -10.92 8.16
C GLY A 64 -4.43 -9.94 7.54
N GLY A 65 -4.88 -8.95 6.74
CA GLY A 65 -4.01 -7.97 6.09
C GLY A 65 -4.56 -7.47 4.77
N GLY A 66 -3.78 -6.64 4.06
CA GLY A 66 -4.17 -6.03 2.79
C GLY A 66 -4.55 -7.05 1.72
N SER A 67 -3.73 -8.06 1.49
CA SER A 67 -4.00 -9.07 0.46
C SER A 67 -5.31 -9.84 0.68
N GLU A 68 -5.69 -10.13 1.93
CA GLU A 68 -6.99 -10.73 2.23
C GLU A 68 -8.12 -9.74 1.92
N SER A 69 -7.95 -8.48 2.32
CA SER A 69 -8.92 -7.41 2.08
C SER A 69 -9.17 -7.17 0.60
N ASP A 70 -8.11 -7.07 -0.21
CA ASP A 70 -8.18 -6.91 -1.67
C ASP A 70 -8.88 -8.07 -2.35
N ASN A 71 -8.46 -9.29 -2.03
CA ASN A 71 -9.09 -10.49 -2.56
C ASN A 71 -10.57 -10.56 -2.21
N TRP A 72 -10.92 -10.22 -0.96
CA TRP A 72 -12.32 -10.22 -0.53
C TRP A 72 -13.12 -9.16 -1.27
N ALA A 73 -12.66 -7.91 -1.30
CA ALA A 73 -13.35 -6.82 -1.98
C ALA A 73 -13.65 -7.17 -3.45
N ILE A 74 -12.62 -7.58 -4.21
CA ILE A 74 -12.74 -7.81 -5.64
C ILE A 74 -13.54 -9.08 -5.95
N LYS A 75 -13.19 -10.22 -5.34
CA LYS A 75 -13.88 -11.49 -5.61
C LYS A 75 -15.34 -11.47 -5.19
N ALA A 76 -15.61 -10.91 -3.99
CA ALA A 76 -16.98 -10.88 -3.49
C ALA A 76 -17.85 -9.87 -4.25
N ALA A 77 -17.30 -8.74 -4.71
CA ALA A 77 -18.02 -7.81 -5.58
C ALA A 77 -18.32 -8.44 -6.95
N ALA A 78 -17.33 -9.10 -7.57
CA ALA A 78 -17.49 -9.81 -8.83
C ALA A 78 -18.61 -10.86 -8.76
N ILE A 79 -18.60 -11.70 -7.74
CA ILE A 79 -19.62 -12.75 -7.53
C ILE A 79 -20.99 -12.13 -7.26
N ALA A 80 -21.08 -11.13 -6.39
CA ALA A 80 -22.36 -10.52 -6.00
C ALA A 80 -23.04 -9.75 -7.13
N LEU A 81 -22.26 -9.22 -8.08
CA LEU A 81 -22.76 -8.38 -9.16
C LEU A 81 -22.76 -9.08 -10.53
N LYS A 82 -22.48 -10.39 -10.57
CA LYS A 82 -22.37 -11.17 -11.81
C LYS A 82 -23.60 -11.04 -12.73
N GLU A 83 -24.79 -10.92 -12.16
CA GLU A 83 -26.04 -10.73 -12.92
C GLU A 83 -26.17 -9.31 -13.50
N LYS A 84 -25.42 -8.33 -12.97
CA LYS A 84 -25.40 -6.96 -13.50
C LYS A 84 -24.37 -6.77 -14.60
N GLY A 85 -23.27 -7.52 -14.53
CA GLY A 85 -22.18 -7.43 -15.48
C GLY A 85 -20.96 -8.22 -15.05
N ASN A 86 -19.95 -8.22 -15.89
CA ASN A 86 -18.72 -8.99 -15.69
C ASN A 86 -17.45 -8.18 -15.95
N HIS A 87 -17.54 -6.85 -16.10
CA HIS A 87 -16.40 -6.00 -16.42
C HIS A 87 -15.86 -5.29 -15.18
N ILE A 88 -14.54 -5.33 -15.01
CA ILE A 88 -13.77 -4.72 -13.93
C ILE A 88 -12.74 -3.78 -14.54
N ILE A 89 -12.58 -2.59 -13.97
CA ILE A 89 -11.53 -1.64 -14.34
C ILE A 89 -10.52 -1.59 -13.18
N THR A 90 -9.24 -1.75 -13.51
CA THR A 90 -8.11 -1.62 -12.57
C THR A 90 -6.92 -0.96 -13.28
N SER A 91 -5.79 -0.76 -12.59
CA SER A 91 -4.59 -0.19 -13.21
C SER A 91 -3.46 -1.22 -13.40
N LYS A 92 -2.51 -0.90 -14.29
CA LYS A 92 -1.31 -1.72 -14.49
C LYS A 92 -0.32 -1.64 -13.32
N ILE A 93 -0.44 -0.64 -12.45
CA ILE A 93 0.48 -0.40 -11.34
C ILE A 93 0.00 -0.90 -9.99
N GLU A 94 -1.09 -1.67 -9.96
CA GLU A 94 -1.65 -2.23 -8.72
C GLU A 94 -0.70 -3.21 -8.03
N HIS A 95 -0.92 -3.39 -6.73
CA HIS A 95 -0.27 -4.48 -6.00
C HIS A 95 -0.67 -5.85 -6.57
N HIS A 96 0.23 -6.82 -6.51
CA HIS A 96 -0.04 -8.19 -7.03
C HIS A 96 -1.29 -8.85 -6.43
N ALA A 97 -1.71 -8.46 -5.21
CA ALA A 97 -2.96 -8.93 -4.62
C ALA A 97 -4.20 -8.55 -5.46
N ILE A 98 -4.14 -7.40 -6.15
CA ILE A 98 -5.18 -6.96 -7.10
C ILE A 98 -4.97 -7.64 -8.46
N LEU A 99 -3.77 -7.52 -9.05
CA LEU A 99 -3.49 -8.02 -10.39
C LEU A 99 -3.76 -9.51 -10.51
N HIS A 100 -3.22 -10.33 -9.60
CA HIS A 100 -3.44 -11.78 -9.64
C HIS A 100 -4.89 -12.16 -9.33
N THR A 101 -5.60 -11.37 -8.53
CA THR A 101 -7.04 -11.57 -8.30
C THR A 101 -7.85 -11.26 -9.57
N CYS A 102 -7.51 -10.20 -10.29
CA CYS A 102 -8.12 -9.89 -11.58
C CYS A 102 -7.83 -10.99 -12.62
N GLN A 103 -6.59 -11.45 -12.75
CA GLN A 103 -6.22 -12.57 -13.62
C GLN A 103 -6.96 -13.87 -13.27
N PHE A 104 -7.20 -14.13 -11.99
CA PHE A 104 -8.03 -15.25 -11.56
C PHE A 104 -9.47 -15.08 -12.05
N LEU A 105 -10.03 -13.87 -11.94
CA LEU A 105 -11.39 -13.60 -12.38
C LEU A 105 -11.54 -13.68 -13.91
N GLU A 106 -10.56 -13.25 -14.70
CA GLU A 106 -10.53 -13.42 -16.15
C GLU A 106 -10.68 -14.89 -16.55
N LYS A 107 -9.94 -15.79 -15.86
CA LYS A 107 -10.08 -17.25 -16.06
C LYS A 107 -11.44 -17.80 -15.65
N ASN A 108 -12.25 -17.02 -14.92
CA ASN A 108 -13.60 -17.37 -14.47
C ASN A 108 -14.72 -16.58 -15.17
N GLY A 109 -14.42 -16.01 -16.35
CA GLY A 109 -15.41 -15.39 -17.25
C GLY A 109 -15.70 -13.93 -16.99
N PHE A 110 -14.85 -13.23 -16.26
CA PHE A 110 -14.88 -11.78 -16.13
C PHE A 110 -13.96 -11.13 -17.18
N GLU A 111 -14.24 -9.89 -17.51
CA GLU A 111 -13.41 -9.05 -18.36
C GLU A 111 -12.71 -8.00 -17.49
N VAL A 112 -11.43 -7.76 -17.74
CA VAL A 112 -10.66 -6.77 -16.97
C VAL A 112 -10.00 -5.77 -17.92
N THR A 113 -10.23 -4.47 -17.68
CA THR A 113 -9.46 -3.40 -18.30
C THR A 113 -8.39 -2.95 -17.34
N TYR A 114 -7.13 -3.08 -17.76
CA TYR A 114 -5.96 -2.58 -17.03
C TYR A 114 -5.56 -1.24 -17.62
N LEU A 115 -5.86 -0.15 -16.91
CA LEU A 115 -5.57 1.22 -17.34
C LEU A 115 -4.06 1.45 -17.42
N ASP A 116 -3.64 2.17 -18.43
CA ASP A 116 -2.30 2.73 -18.52
C ASP A 116 -2.14 3.90 -17.54
N VAL A 117 -0.89 4.25 -17.26
CA VAL A 117 -0.51 5.40 -16.45
C VAL A 117 0.48 6.26 -17.24
N ASP A 118 0.61 7.51 -16.86
CA ASP A 118 1.65 8.38 -17.43
C ASP A 118 3.05 8.07 -16.85
N SER A 119 4.07 8.80 -17.28
CA SER A 119 5.45 8.64 -16.83
C SER A 119 5.68 8.93 -15.34
N ASP A 120 4.71 9.55 -14.68
CA ASP A 120 4.68 9.82 -13.24
C ASP A 120 3.89 8.76 -12.47
N GLY A 121 3.28 7.79 -13.18
CA GLY A 121 2.44 6.75 -12.63
C GLY A 121 1.03 7.22 -12.29
N MET A 122 0.56 8.31 -12.88
CA MET A 122 -0.77 8.88 -12.64
C MET A 122 -1.77 8.33 -13.66
N ILE A 123 -2.95 7.95 -13.20
CA ILE A 123 -4.07 7.54 -14.07
C ILE A 123 -4.72 8.77 -14.71
N ASP A 124 -5.02 8.65 -16.00
CA ASP A 124 -5.86 9.60 -16.71
C ASP A 124 -7.35 9.35 -16.40
N ILE A 125 -8.02 10.37 -15.89
CA ILE A 125 -9.45 10.34 -15.54
C ILE A 125 -10.34 10.10 -16.77
N GLU A 126 -9.96 10.63 -17.92
CA GLU A 126 -10.74 10.42 -19.15
C GLU A 126 -10.64 8.97 -19.64
N GLN A 127 -9.47 8.32 -19.49
CA GLN A 127 -9.30 6.91 -19.80
C GLN A 127 -10.25 6.02 -18.96
N ILE A 128 -10.51 6.38 -17.69
CA ILE A 128 -11.50 5.67 -16.86
C ILE A 128 -12.89 5.76 -17.50
N LYS A 129 -13.33 6.98 -17.87
CA LYS A 129 -14.65 7.20 -18.47
C LYS A 129 -14.83 6.45 -19.77
N GLU A 130 -13.82 6.47 -20.64
CA GLU A 130 -13.82 5.76 -21.92
C GLU A 130 -13.84 4.23 -21.74
N SER A 131 -13.30 3.73 -20.63
CA SER A 131 -13.26 2.30 -20.30
C SER A 131 -14.59 1.79 -19.71
N ILE A 132 -15.48 2.66 -19.26
CA ILE A 132 -16.77 2.27 -18.67
C ILE A 132 -17.69 1.66 -19.73
N ARG A 133 -18.24 0.49 -19.43
CA ARG A 133 -19.19 -0.26 -20.25
C ARG A 133 -20.49 -0.49 -19.47
N PRO A 134 -21.60 -0.81 -20.15
CA PRO A 134 -22.84 -1.20 -19.44
C PRO A 134 -22.67 -2.39 -18.49
N THR A 135 -21.65 -3.23 -18.73
CA THR A 135 -21.30 -4.41 -17.92
C THR A 135 -20.26 -4.11 -16.84
N THR A 136 -19.81 -2.86 -16.66
CA THR A 136 -18.83 -2.49 -15.64
C THR A 136 -19.48 -2.50 -14.26
N ILE A 137 -18.91 -3.31 -13.35
CA ILE A 137 -19.45 -3.52 -11.99
C ILE A 137 -18.51 -3.00 -10.88
N LEU A 138 -17.23 -2.87 -11.19
CA LEU A 138 -16.20 -2.51 -10.20
C LEU A 138 -15.09 -1.66 -10.85
N ILE A 139 -14.71 -0.60 -10.16
CA ILE A 139 -13.45 0.11 -10.38
C ILE A 139 -12.60 -0.14 -9.14
N SER A 140 -11.38 -0.68 -9.34
CA SER A 140 -10.42 -0.95 -8.26
C SER A 140 -9.09 -0.29 -8.59
N ILE A 141 -8.81 0.84 -7.94
CA ILE A 141 -7.60 1.64 -8.14
C ILE A 141 -6.96 1.92 -6.79
N MET A 142 -5.66 1.66 -6.66
CA MET A 142 -4.94 1.93 -5.43
C MET A 142 -4.95 3.42 -5.08
N TYR A 143 -4.90 3.73 -3.79
CA TYR A 143 -4.87 5.11 -3.32
C TYR A 143 -3.51 5.78 -3.60
N ALA A 144 -2.44 5.02 -3.38
CA ALA A 144 -1.08 5.44 -3.66
C ALA A 144 -0.18 4.24 -3.94
N ASN A 145 0.74 4.39 -4.88
CA ASN A 145 1.61 3.30 -5.30
C ASN A 145 2.72 3.04 -4.26
N ASN A 146 2.94 1.78 -3.95
CA ASN A 146 3.91 1.31 -2.96
C ASN A 146 5.37 1.39 -3.43
N GLU A 147 5.63 1.47 -4.72
CA GLU A 147 6.98 1.51 -5.28
C GLU A 147 7.43 2.95 -5.57
N ILE A 148 6.65 3.68 -6.36
CA ILE A 148 6.99 5.03 -6.81
C ILE A 148 6.35 6.14 -5.98
N GLY A 149 5.44 5.80 -5.08
CA GLY A 149 4.81 6.72 -4.14
C GLY A 149 3.70 7.61 -4.70
N THR A 150 3.45 7.61 -6.00
CA THR A 150 2.42 8.45 -6.65
C THR A 150 1.05 8.23 -6.00
N ILE A 151 0.37 9.34 -5.69
CA ILE A 151 -0.99 9.36 -5.12
C ILE A 151 -1.98 9.56 -6.25
N GLU A 152 -2.91 8.63 -6.41
CA GLU A 152 -3.92 8.65 -7.45
C GLU A 152 -5.03 9.66 -7.19
N PRO A 153 -5.75 10.12 -8.22
CA PRO A 153 -6.83 11.10 -8.11
C PRO A 153 -8.13 10.46 -7.56
N VAL A 154 -8.06 9.81 -6.39
CA VAL A 154 -9.10 8.97 -5.79
C VAL A 154 -10.44 9.69 -5.64
N MET A 155 -10.44 10.98 -5.31
CA MET A 155 -11.67 11.76 -5.20
C MET A 155 -12.42 11.87 -6.55
N GLN A 156 -11.68 12.09 -7.63
CA GLN A 156 -12.26 12.21 -8.97
C GLN A 156 -12.74 10.82 -9.46
N ILE A 157 -11.97 9.77 -9.18
CA ILE A 157 -12.34 8.38 -9.48
C ILE A 157 -13.64 7.99 -8.77
N GLY A 158 -13.73 8.27 -7.47
CA GLY A 158 -14.94 8.00 -6.69
C GLY A 158 -16.15 8.80 -7.13
N GLN A 159 -15.96 10.03 -7.65
CA GLN A 159 -17.04 10.83 -8.24
C GLN A 159 -17.57 10.16 -9.50
N ILE A 160 -16.69 9.71 -10.40
CA ILE A 160 -17.07 8.98 -11.62
C ILE A 160 -17.79 7.68 -11.26
N ALA A 161 -17.23 6.86 -10.38
CA ALA A 161 -17.86 5.62 -9.96
C ALA A 161 -19.29 5.85 -9.42
N ARG A 162 -19.48 6.93 -8.64
CA ARG A 162 -20.79 7.33 -8.13
C ARG A 162 -21.74 7.76 -9.25
N GLU A 163 -21.28 8.53 -10.22
CA GLU A 163 -22.07 9.01 -11.37
C GLU A 163 -22.60 7.83 -12.21
N TYR A 164 -21.75 6.83 -12.45
CA TYR A 164 -22.09 5.63 -13.22
C TYR A 164 -22.68 4.48 -12.38
N ASN A 165 -22.90 4.69 -11.07
CA ASN A 165 -23.40 3.65 -10.15
C ASN A 165 -22.58 2.36 -10.17
N ILE A 166 -21.25 2.51 -10.21
CA ILE A 166 -20.25 1.44 -10.16
C ILE A 166 -19.64 1.41 -8.77
N ILE A 167 -19.34 0.24 -8.22
CA ILE A 167 -18.65 0.10 -6.93
C ILE A 167 -17.20 0.58 -7.09
N PHE A 168 -16.73 1.42 -6.16
CA PHE A 168 -15.35 1.87 -6.10
C PHE A 168 -14.62 1.24 -4.91
N HIS A 169 -13.60 0.44 -5.23
CA HIS A 169 -12.62 -0.10 -4.28
C HIS A 169 -11.27 0.62 -4.43
N THR A 170 -10.59 0.83 -3.31
CA THR A 170 -9.20 1.32 -3.30
C THR A 170 -8.33 0.52 -2.35
N ASP A 171 -7.17 0.07 -2.81
CA ASP A 171 -6.08 -0.40 -1.95
C ASP A 171 -5.41 0.84 -1.33
N ALA A 172 -5.67 1.08 -0.04
CA ALA A 172 -5.10 2.18 0.73
C ALA A 172 -3.99 1.73 1.69
N VAL A 173 -3.41 0.55 1.47
CA VAL A 173 -2.39 -0.05 2.35
C VAL A 173 -1.19 0.88 2.56
N GLN A 174 -0.79 1.62 1.54
CA GLN A 174 0.33 2.57 1.64
C GLN A 174 -0.11 4.00 2.01
N ALA A 175 -1.40 4.32 1.85
CA ALA A 175 -1.92 5.67 2.10
C ALA A 175 -2.46 5.85 3.52
N PHE A 176 -3.13 4.81 4.06
CA PHE A 176 -3.73 4.87 5.39
C PHE A 176 -2.67 5.13 6.46
N ALA A 177 -2.97 6.06 7.36
CA ALA A 177 -2.10 6.53 8.44
C ALA A 177 -0.88 7.37 7.99
N HIS A 178 -0.66 7.57 6.70
CA HIS A 178 0.36 8.47 6.16
C HIS A 178 -0.23 9.77 5.61
N ILE A 179 -1.44 9.71 5.06
CA ILE A 179 -2.19 10.87 4.56
C ILE A 179 -3.65 10.81 5.01
N PRO A 180 -4.35 11.96 5.10
CA PRO A 180 -5.76 11.97 5.50
C PRO A 180 -6.64 11.26 4.49
N ILE A 181 -7.52 10.37 4.96
CA ILE A 181 -8.52 9.68 4.14
C ILE A 181 -9.91 9.90 4.75
N ASP A 182 -10.86 10.32 3.93
CA ASP A 182 -12.28 10.40 4.27
C ASP A 182 -13.08 9.66 3.21
N VAL A 183 -13.61 8.49 3.57
CA VAL A 183 -14.31 7.59 2.63
C VAL A 183 -15.59 8.22 2.04
N ASN A 184 -16.17 9.18 2.74
CA ASN A 184 -17.37 9.87 2.25
C ASN A 184 -17.03 10.95 1.23
N LYS A 185 -16.01 11.77 1.50
CA LYS A 185 -15.54 12.80 0.56
C LYS A 185 -14.99 12.19 -0.73
N CYS A 186 -14.30 11.07 -0.61
CA CYS A 186 -13.74 10.36 -1.76
C CYS A 186 -14.73 9.40 -2.43
N ASN A 187 -15.97 9.29 -1.96
CA ASN A 187 -17.00 8.35 -2.46
C ASN A 187 -16.48 6.88 -2.53
N ILE A 188 -15.60 6.48 -1.63
CA ILE A 188 -15.06 5.13 -1.57
C ILE A 188 -16.16 4.19 -1.05
N ASP A 189 -16.38 3.07 -1.73
CA ASP A 189 -17.32 2.03 -1.32
C ASP A 189 -16.64 0.89 -0.55
N MET A 190 -15.40 0.58 -0.90
CA MET A 190 -14.56 -0.40 -0.20
C MET A 190 -13.11 0.09 -0.14
N MET A 191 -12.43 -0.20 0.97
CA MET A 191 -11.03 0.19 1.15
C MET A 191 -10.25 -0.87 1.94
N SER A 192 -9.13 -1.29 1.39
CA SER A 192 -8.22 -2.27 2.00
C SER A 192 -7.10 -1.61 2.78
N VAL A 193 -6.78 -2.14 3.98
CA VAL A 193 -5.72 -1.63 4.86
C VAL A 193 -4.96 -2.77 5.54
N SER A 194 -3.67 -2.56 5.83
CA SER A 194 -2.79 -3.51 6.51
C SER A 194 -2.00 -2.86 7.65
N GLY A 195 -2.14 -3.38 8.87
CA GLY A 195 -1.60 -2.76 10.08
C GLY A 195 -0.09 -2.59 10.12
N HIS A 196 0.66 -3.52 9.52
CA HIS A 196 2.11 -3.50 9.56
C HIS A 196 2.77 -2.40 8.70
N LYS A 197 2.01 -1.59 8.00
CA LYS A 197 2.52 -0.46 7.22
C LYS A 197 2.59 0.84 8.02
N PHE A 198 1.98 0.88 9.21
CA PHE A 198 1.93 2.04 10.10
C PHE A 198 2.19 1.66 11.57
N HIS A 199 3.23 0.85 11.79
CA HIS A 199 3.71 0.44 13.13
C HIS A 199 2.73 -0.43 13.94
N GLY A 200 1.77 -1.05 13.27
CA GLY A 200 0.90 -2.09 13.80
C GLY A 200 1.48 -3.50 13.59
N PRO A 201 0.80 -4.53 14.12
CA PRO A 201 1.23 -5.91 13.98
C PRO A 201 1.03 -6.45 12.56
N LYS A 202 1.89 -7.38 12.15
CA LYS A 202 1.66 -8.24 10.98
C LYS A 202 0.48 -9.18 11.27
N GLY A 203 -0.21 -9.63 10.22
CA GLY A 203 -1.37 -10.54 10.38
C GLY A 203 -2.63 -9.85 10.93
N ALA A 204 -2.71 -8.53 10.80
CA ALA A 204 -3.89 -7.73 11.09
C ALA A 204 -4.11 -6.66 10.02
N GLY A 205 -5.33 -6.55 9.54
CA GLY A 205 -5.80 -5.58 8.57
C GLY A 205 -7.30 -5.37 8.71
N PHE A 206 -7.86 -4.54 7.85
CA PHE A 206 -9.31 -4.41 7.74
C PHE A 206 -9.74 -4.10 6.31
N LEU A 207 -10.97 -4.47 6.02
CA LEU A 207 -11.71 -4.02 4.85
C LEU A 207 -12.84 -3.10 5.33
N TYR A 208 -12.85 -1.86 4.86
CA TYR A 208 -14.02 -0.99 4.93
C TYR A 208 -14.98 -1.39 3.82
N ILE A 209 -16.25 -1.55 4.16
CA ILE A 209 -17.34 -1.82 3.22
C ILE A 209 -18.51 -0.89 3.56
N ARG A 210 -18.82 0.04 2.67
CA ARG A 210 -19.96 0.94 2.83
C ARG A 210 -21.25 0.14 3.01
N ASN A 211 -22.14 0.55 3.91
CA ASN A 211 -23.36 -0.20 4.25
C ASN A 211 -24.29 -0.47 3.04
N SER A 212 -24.24 0.37 2.01
CA SER A 212 -25.00 0.15 0.76
C SER A 212 -24.46 -1.01 -0.08
N VAL A 213 -23.18 -1.37 0.08
CA VAL A 213 -22.53 -2.42 -0.69
C VAL A 213 -22.85 -3.80 -0.12
N LYS A 214 -23.46 -4.64 -0.93
CA LYS A 214 -23.90 -6.00 -0.55
C LYS A 214 -23.01 -7.03 -1.23
N ILE A 215 -21.93 -7.42 -0.54
CA ILE A 215 -21.04 -8.50 -0.97
C ILE A 215 -21.05 -9.65 0.02
N GLY A 216 -20.74 -10.86 -0.46
CA GLY A 216 -20.67 -12.06 0.36
C GLY A 216 -19.39 -12.20 1.17
N ALA A 217 -19.27 -13.31 1.89
CA ALA A 217 -18.05 -13.71 2.57
C ALA A 217 -17.02 -14.27 1.58
N LEU A 218 -15.74 -14.00 1.80
CA LEU A 218 -14.65 -14.72 1.14
C LEU A 218 -14.27 -15.99 1.93
N ILE A 219 -14.18 -15.86 3.25
CA ILE A 219 -13.84 -16.96 4.16
C ILE A 219 -15.13 -17.41 4.86
N HIS A 220 -15.54 -18.66 4.62
CA HIS A 220 -16.77 -19.25 5.16
C HIS A 220 -16.48 -20.02 6.45
N GLY A 221 -17.44 -20.01 7.40
CA GLY A 221 -17.34 -20.71 8.68
C GLY A 221 -18.24 -20.11 9.75
N GLY A 222 -17.68 -19.79 10.92
CA GLY A 222 -18.41 -19.17 12.02
C GLY A 222 -18.94 -17.77 11.74
N ALA A 223 -19.79 -17.25 12.63
CA ALA A 223 -20.50 -15.98 12.44
C ALA A 223 -19.69 -14.73 12.81
N GLN A 224 -18.37 -14.83 12.94
CA GLN A 224 -17.53 -13.67 13.20
C GLN A 224 -17.71 -12.61 12.10
N GLU A 225 -17.35 -11.37 12.40
CA GLU A 225 -17.51 -10.24 11.49
C GLU A 225 -18.91 -10.21 10.84
N ARG A 226 -19.95 -10.45 11.63
CA ARG A 226 -21.35 -10.45 11.19
C ARG A 226 -21.64 -11.48 10.08
N ALA A 227 -21.04 -12.68 10.22
CA ALA A 227 -21.09 -13.78 9.24
C ALA A 227 -20.48 -13.45 7.86
N ARG A 228 -19.65 -12.42 7.77
CA ARG A 228 -18.99 -12.03 6.51
C ARG A 228 -17.53 -12.43 6.44
N ARG A 229 -16.87 -12.69 7.58
CA ARG A 229 -15.52 -13.21 7.62
C ARG A 229 -15.37 -14.15 8.82
N ALA A 230 -15.31 -15.42 8.56
CA ALA A 230 -15.19 -16.45 9.59
C ALA A 230 -13.78 -16.53 10.18
N GLY A 231 -13.68 -17.14 11.36
CA GLY A 231 -12.43 -17.34 12.09
C GLY A 231 -12.37 -16.53 13.37
N THR A 232 -11.83 -17.13 14.43
CA THR A 232 -11.65 -16.48 15.73
C THR A 232 -10.88 -15.19 15.59
N HIS A 233 -11.36 -14.12 16.21
CA HIS A 233 -10.71 -12.81 16.16
C HIS A 233 -9.29 -12.86 16.72
N ASN A 234 -8.34 -12.32 16.00
CA ASN A 234 -6.98 -12.02 16.46
C ASN A 234 -7.05 -10.76 17.36
N VAL A 235 -7.57 -10.91 18.58
CA VAL A 235 -7.81 -9.77 19.49
C VAL A 235 -6.56 -8.91 19.68
N PRO A 236 -5.37 -9.48 20.05
CA PRO A 236 -4.17 -8.67 20.19
C PRO A 236 -3.79 -7.94 18.91
N GLY A 237 -3.91 -8.60 17.74
CA GLY A 237 -3.62 -7.97 16.45
C GLY A 237 -4.57 -6.83 16.11
N ILE A 238 -5.86 -7.00 16.34
CA ILE A 238 -6.89 -5.98 16.11
C ILE A 238 -6.66 -4.76 17.01
N VAL A 239 -6.47 -4.99 18.31
CA VAL A 239 -6.22 -3.92 19.30
C VAL A 239 -4.91 -3.19 18.98
N GLY A 240 -3.86 -3.93 18.62
CA GLY A 240 -2.57 -3.34 18.23
C GLY A 240 -2.69 -2.48 16.98
N MET A 241 -3.38 -2.96 15.95
CA MET A 241 -3.61 -2.19 14.72
C MET A 241 -4.39 -0.90 14.99
N ALA A 242 -5.46 -0.96 15.77
CA ALA A 242 -6.24 0.22 16.14
C ALA A 242 -5.39 1.23 16.94
N GLN A 243 -4.59 0.75 17.91
CA GLN A 243 -3.69 1.61 18.66
C GLN A 243 -2.63 2.28 17.77
N ALA A 244 -2.07 1.54 16.81
CA ALA A 244 -1.12 2.10 15.84
C ALA A 244 -1.77 3.18 14.96
N ALA A 245 -2.99 2.92 14.46
CA ALA A 245 -3.76 3.87 13.68
C ALA A 245 -4.06 5.17 14.46
N MET A 246 -4.46 5.05 15.72
CA MET A 246 -4.74 6.19 16.61
C MET A 246 -3.47 7.03 16.86
N LEU A 247 -2.33 6.39 17.10
CA LEU A 247 -1.05 7.07 17.30
C LEU A 247 -0.62 7.82 16.03
N ALA A 248 -0.68 7.16 14.87
CA ALA A 248 -0.33 7.78 13.60
C ALA A 248 -1.24 8.96 13.27
N HIS A 249 -2.55 8.81 13.47
CA HIS A 249 -3.51 9.88 13.17
C HIS A 249 -3.35 11.10 14.09
N LYS A 250 -3.05 10.89 15.36
CA LYS A 250 -2.86 11.97 16.35
C LYS A 250 -1.78 12.96 15.91
N ASP A 251 -0.68 12.47 15.37
CA ASP A 251 0.48 13.26 14.99
C ASP A 251 0.63 13.38 13.46
N MET A 252 -0.37 12.94 12.68
CA MET A 252 -0.30 12.81 11.23
C MET A 252 0.18 14.08 10.53
N GLN A 253 -0.44 15.22 10.80
CA GLN A 253 -0.07 16.47 10.12
C GLN A 253 1.40 16.80 10.34
N LYS A 254 1.86 16.78 11.61
CA LYS A 254 3.24 17.07 11.97
C LYS A 254 4.22 16.08 11.32
N ASN A 255 3.89 14.79 11.35
CA ASN A 255 4.72 13.73 10.78
C ASN A 255 4.80 13.87 9.26
N THR A 256 3.66 14.06 8.59
CA THR A 256 3.60 14.27 7.13
C THR A 256 4.43 15.48 6.70
N GLU A 257 4.32 16.62 7.38
CA GLU A 257 5.11 17.83 7.08
C GLU A 257 6.61 17.58 7.24
N ASN A 258 7.02 16.89 8.31
CA ASN A 258 8.41 16.54 8.54
C ASN A 258 8.95 15.54 7.52
N GLU A 259 8.19 14.49 7.22
CA GLU A 259 8.55 13.47 6.22
C GLU A 259 8.68 14.09 4.83
N ILE A 260 7.76 14.98 4.41
CA ILE A 260 7.86 15.72 3.14
C ILE A 260 9.16 16.52 3.10
N ARG A 261 9.47 17.26 4.15
CA ARG A 261 10.71 18.06 4.25
C ARG A 261 11.97 17.18 4.12
N LEU A 262 11.98 16.04 4.82
CA LEU A 262 13.11 15.11 4.80
C LEU A 262 13.20 14.36 3.47
N ARG A 263 12.08 13.93 2.90
CA ARG A 263 12.00 13.31 1.57
C ARG A 263 12.54 14.25 0.50
N ASP A 264 12.08 15.50 0.47
CA ASP A 264 12.49 16.46 -0.54
C ASP A 264 13.96 16.84 -0.39
N TYR A 265 14.46 16.91 0.85
CA TYR A 265 15.89 17.06 1.13
C TYR A 265 16.69 15.87 0.57
N PHE A 266 16.25 14.63 0.83
CA PHE A 266 16.87 13.43 0.31
C PHE A 266 16.91 13.42 -1.22
N ILE A 267 15.76 13.67 -1.86
CA ILE A 267 15.64 13.76 -3.31
C ILE A 267 16.63 14.78 -3.88
N SER A 268 16.66 15.99 -3.32
CA SER A 268 17.55 17.05 -3.76
C SER A 268 19.04 16.67 -3.62
N ARG A 269 19.41 15.99 -2.53
CA ARG A 269 20.77 15.50 -2.33
C ARG A 269 21.18 14.51 -3.42
N ILE A 270 20.34 13.49 -3.68
CA ILE A 270 20.60 12.47 -4.69
C ILE A 270 20.74 13.11 -6.08
N GLU A 271 19.81 13.98 -6.49
CA GLU A 271 19.80 14.62 -7.80
C GLU A 271 21.00 15.56 -8.02
N ASN A 272 21.48 16.22 -6.97
CA ASN A 272 22.61 17.16 -7.10
C ASN A 272 24.00 16.51 -6.94
N GLU A 273 24.07 15.32 -6.32
CA GLU A 273 25.34 14.74 -5.92
C GLU A 273 25.67 13.43 -6.63
N ILE A 274 24.71 12.85 -7.38
CA ILE A 274 24.91 11.61 -8.14
C ILE A 274 24.42 11.85 -9.58
N ASP A 275 25.34 11.74 -10.53
CA ASP A 275 25.01 11.89 -11.95
C ASP A 275 24.12 10.72 -12.44
N TYR A 276 23.39 10.96 -13.53
CA TYR A 276 22.58 9.95 -14.24
C TYR A 276 21.58 9.26 -13.35
N VAL A 277 20.87 10.03 -12.54
CA VAL A 277 19.74 9.57 -11.71
C VAL A 277 18.42 10.08 -12.28
N LYS A 278 17.36 9.31 -12.09
CA LYS A 278 16.00 9.70 -12.44
C LYS A 278 15.08 9.37 -11.26
N LEU A 279 14.39 10.38 -10.73
CA LEU A 279 13.30 10.17 -9.78
C LEU A 279 12.11 9.51 -10.47
N ASN A 280 11.59 8.42 -9.95
CA ASN A 280 10.41 7.73 -10.44
C ASN A 280 9.17 8.16 -9.65
N GLY A 281 8.03 8.30 -10.37
CA GLY A 281 6.76 8.76 -9.81
C GLY A 281 6.64 10.27 -9.68
N HIS A 282 5.43 10.74 -9.41
CA HIS A 282 5.09 12.17 -9.41
C HIS A 282 5.85 12.92 -8.30
N ARG A 283 6.42 14.07 -8.64
CA ARG A 283 7.33 14.79 -7.72
C ARG A 283 6.63 15.35 -6.48
N SER A 284 5.43 15.85 -6.60
CA SER A 284 4.68 16.51 -5.51
C SER A 284 3.46 15.73 -5.03
N LYS A 285 2.69 15.10 -5.94
CA LYS A 285 1.56 14.22 -5.60
C LYS A 285 2.10 12.84 -5.22
N ARG A 286 2.84 12.79 -4.14
CA ARG A 286 3.60 11.62 -3.69
C ARG A 286 3.42 11.41 -2.20
N LEU A 287 3.42 10.16 -1.76
CA LEU A 287 3.47 9.80 -0.35
C LEU A 287 4.62 10.52 0.37
N PRO A 288 4.41 10.98 1.60
CA PRO A 288 5.40 11.78 2.34
C PRO A 288 6.70 11.02 2.59
N ASN A 289 6.65 9.71 2.66
CA ASN A 289 7.73 8.82 3.10
C ASN A 289 8.41 8.05 1.96
N ASN A 290 7.96 8.17 0.70
CA ASN A 290 8.45 7.34 -0.41
C ASN A 290 9.44 8.08 -1.32
N ILE A 291 10.55 7.41 -1.66
CA ILE A 291 11.59 7.86 -2.56
C ILE A 291 11.97 6.68 -3.47
N ASN A 292 11.92 6.87 -4.79
CA ASN A 292 12.30 5.85 -5.76
C ASN A 292 13.15 6.47 -6.87
N PHE A 293 14.34 5.93 -7.09
CA PHE A 293 15.25 6.39 -8.13
C PHE A 293 15.70 5.24 -9.02
N CYS A 294 15.90 5.52 -10.31
CA CYS A 294 16.83 4.77 -11.16
C CYS A 294 18.20 5.44 -11.12
N ILE A 295 19.26 4.65 -10.91
CA ILE A 295 20.66 5.10 -10.91
C ILE A 295 21.36 4.39 -12.06
N LYS A 296 21.51 5.06 -13.22
CA LYS A 296 22.04 4.45 -14.44
C LYS A 296 23.44 3.87 -14.26
N PHE A 297 23.70 2.79 -14.99
CA PHE A 297 24.97 2.04 -14.99
C PHE A 297 25.29 1.33 -13.66
N VAL A 298 24.26 1.13 -12.83
CA VAL A 298 24.35 0.42 -11.54
C VAL A 298 23.29 -0.65 -11.52
N GLU A 299 23.68 -1.88 -11.26
CA GLU A 299 22.75 -2.96 -11.05
C GLU A 299 22.14 -2.83 -9.65
N GLY A 300 20.78 -2.75 -9.59
CA GLY A 300 20.06 -2.40 -8.37
C GLY A 300 20.25 -3.42 -7.23
N GLU A 301 20.26 -4.71 -7.52
CA GLU A 301 20.46 -5.76 -6.50
C GLU A 301 21.86 -5.66 -5.86
N SER A 302 22.89 -5.41 -6.68
CA SER A 302 24.26 -5.17 -6.20
C SER A 302 24.32 -3.94 -5.29
N LEU A 303 23.59 -2.85 -5.65
CA LEU A 303 23.48 -1.66 -4.82
C LEU A 303 22.83 -2.00 -3.47
N LEU A 304 21.72 -2.76 -3.47
CA LEU A 304 21.03 -3.16 -2.23
C LEU A 304 21.93 -4.03 -1.33
N ILE A 305 22.64 -5.01 -1.88
CA ILE A 305 23.55 -5.87 -1.12
C ILE A 305 24.68 -5.06 -0.47
N MET A 306 25.22 -4.09 -1.20
CA MET A 306 26.31 -3.26 -0.66
C MET A 306 25.81 -2.26 0.39
N LEU A 307 24.57 -1.76 0.27
CA LEU A 307 23.93 -0.93 1.30
C LEU A 307 23.62 -1.74 2.55
N ASP A 308 23.13 -2.97 2.40
CA ASP A 308 22.88 -3.89 3.52
C ASP A 308 24.12 -4.17 4.37
N GLN A 309 25.30 -4.35 3.73
CA GLN A 309 26.59 -4.46 4.43
C GLN A 309 26.94 -3.24 5.30
N LYS A 310 26.25 -2.11 5.09
CA LYS A 310 26.37 -0.88 5.88
C LYS A 310 25.22 -0.70 6.87
N GLY A 311 24.34 -1.70 6.99
CA GLY A 311 23.13 -1.63 7.83
C GLY A 311 22.02 -0.76 7.26
N ILE A 312 22.04 -0.48 5.95
CA ILE A 312 21.04 0.32 5.25
C ILE A 312 20.12 -0.61 4.47
N CYS A 313 18.90 -0.80 4.98
CA CYS A 313 17.86 -1.56 4.28
C CYS A 313 17.16 -0.67 3.25
N ALA A 314 17.04 -1.17 2.02
CA ALA A 314 16.28 -0.58 0.92
C ALA A 314 15.69 -1.71 0.07
N SER A 315 14.79 -1.38 -0.86
CA SER A 315 14.19 -2.35 -1.79
C SER A 315 14.43 -1.92 -3.23
N SER A 316 14.43 -2.88 -4.16
CA SER A 316 14.27 -2.60 -5.59
C SER A 316 12.78 -2.53 -5.95
N GLY A 317 12.44 -2.04 -7.12
CA GLY A 317 11.07 -2.09 -7.65
C GLY A 317 10.51 -3.52 -7.75
N SER A 318 11.37 -4.54 -7.82
CA SER A 318 10.99 -5.97 -7.90
C SER A 318 10.88 -6.69 -6.55
N ALA A 319 10.98 -5.98 -5.41
CA ALA A 319 11.07 -6.58 -4.07
C ALA A 319 9.90 -7.50 -3.67
N CYS A 320 8.75 -7.43 -4.33
CA CYS A 320 7.60 -8.31 -4.06
C CYS A 320 7.67 -9.66 -4.78
N THR A 321 8.60 -9.83 -5.71
CA THR A 321 8.84 -11.08 -6.48
C THR A 321 10.24 -11.63 -6.16
N SER A 322 10.54 -11.82 -4.87
CA SER A 322 11.83 -12.38 -4.44
C SER A 322 12.12 -13.69 -5.17
N GLY A 323 13.04 -13.64 -6.14
CA GLY A 323 13.43 -14.76 -7.00
C GLY A 323 13.01 -14.66 -8.47
N SER A 324 12.29 -13.63 -8.91
CA SER A 324 12.04 -13.33 -10.32
C SER A 324 13.10 -12.36 -10.84
N LEU A 325 13.66 -12.67 -12.01
CA LEU A 325 14.54 -11.76 -12.77
C LEU A 325 13.73 -10.70 -13.55
N ASP A 326 12.40 -10.73 -13.44
CA ASP A 326 11.54 -9.81 -14.17
C ASP A 326 11.62 -8.39 -13.59
N PRO A 327 11.65 -7.36 -14.43
CA PRO A 327 11.61 -5.98 -13.97
C PRO A 327 10.28 -5.66 -13.28
N SER A 328 10.26 -4.61 -12.46
CA SER A 328 9.02 -4.14 -11.83
C SER A 328 7.97 -3.77 -12.88
N HIS A 329 6.78 -4.38 -12.79
CA HIS A 329 5.66 -4.04 -13.64
C HIS A 329 5.23 -2.57 -13.50
N VAL A 330 5.44 -1.96 -12.33
CA VAL A 330 5.17 -0.53 -12.09
C VAL A 330 6.13 0.33 -12.89
N LEU A 331 7.43 0.03 -12.83
CA LEU A 331 8.46 0.80 -13.54
C LEU A 331 8.35 0.63 -15.05
N THR A 332 7.99 -0.56 -15.52
CA THR A 332 7.70 -0.80 -16.95
C THR A 332 6.43 -0.03 -17.37
N ALA A 333 5.39 0.00 -16.53
CA ALA A 333 4.15 0.73 -16.83
C ALA A 333 4.35 2.25 -16.95
N ILE A 334 5.31 2.84 -16.23
CA ILE A 334 5.67 4.27 -16.39
C ILE A 334 6.65 4.54 -17.53
N GLY A 335 6.90 3.54 -18.38
CA GLY A 335 7.68 3.67 -19.61
C GLY A 335 9.19 3.51 -19.45
N LEU A 336 9.68 2.92 -18.35
CA LEU A 336 11.08 2.54 -18.24
C LEU A 336 11.36 1.28 -19.07
N THR A 337 12.57 1.21 -19.64
CA THR A 337 13.10 -0.02 -20.22
C THR A 337 13.38 -1.04 -19.11
N ASP A 338 13.46 -2.31 -19.45
CA ASP A 338 13.83 -3.36 -18.48
C ASP A 338 15.18 -3.07 -17.84
N GLU A 339 16.15 -2.59 -18.65
CA GLU A 339 17.48 -2.20 -18.17
C GLU A 339 17.38 -1.07 -17.13
N ASP A 340 16.67 0.03 -17.43
CA ASP A 340 16.50 1.14 -16.49
C ASP A 340 15.73 0.71 -15.23
N ALA A 341 14.72 -0.16 -15.36
CA ALA A 341 13.95 -0.67 -14.24
C ALA A 341 14.81 -1.48 -13.25
N HIS A 342 15.78 -2.27 -13.74
CA HIS A 342 16.73 -3.00 -12.91
C HIS A 342 17.73 -2.11 -12.16
N THR A 343 17.89 -0.84 -12.55
CA THR A 343 18.73 0.12 -11.83
C THR A 343 18.03 0.81 -10.67
N SER A 344 16.79 0.42 -10.38
CA SER A 344 15.94 1.12 -9.40
C SER A 344 16.27 0.78 -7.96
N VAL A 345 16.13 1.77 -7.10
CA VAL A 345 16.17 1.64 -5.64
C VAL A 345 15.02 2.44 -5.02
N ARG A 346 14.26 1.76 -4.15
CA ARG A 346 13.24 2.39 -3.31
C ARG A 346 13.75 2.53 -1.89
N LEU A 347 13.66 3.75 -1.37
CA LEU A 347 13.87 4.05 0.04
C LEU A 347 12.58 4.61 0.63
N SER A 348 12.31 4.29 1.86
CA SER A 348 11.13 4.82 2.55
C SER A 348 11.49 5.18 3.99
N ILE A 349 11.27 6.46 4.31
CA ILE A 349 11.51 7.03 5.63
C ILE A 349 10.32 6.79 6.56
N SER A 350 10.44 7.21 7.80
CA SER A 350 9.37 7.22 8.81
C SER A 350 9.45 8.52 9.61
N GLU A 351 8.47 8.72 10.48
CA GLU A 351 8.45 9.86 11.41
C GLU A 351 9.67 9.92 12.35
N ASP A 352 10.34 8.78 12.57
CA ASP A 352 11.53 8.67 13.42
C ASP A 352 12.85 8.91 12.66
N THR A 353 12.79 9.05 11.33
CA THR A 353 13.97 9.28 10.49
C THR A 353 14.56 10.67 10.75
N THR A 354 15.87 10.75 10.91
CA THR A 354 16.58 12.01 11.12
C THR A 354 17.29 12.49 9.85
N LYS A 355 17.65 13.78 9.84
CA LYS A 355 18.43 14.36 8.74
C LYS A 355 19.82 13.73 8.67
N GLU A 356 20.44 13.45 9.81
CA GLU A 356 21.75 12.83 9.94
C GLU A 356 21.76 11.41 9.35
N GLU A 357 20.70 10.64 9.56
CA GLU A 357 20.55 9.31 8.92
C GLU A 357 20.47 9.45 7.40
N ILE A 358 19.73 10.44 6.87
CA ILE A 358 19.67 10.72 5.45
C ILE A 358 21.05 11.08 4.90
N ASP A 359 21.79 11.94 5.59
CA ASP A 359 23.15 12.33 5.19
C ASP A 359 24.07 11.12 5.09
N ILE A 360 24.02 10.20 6.06
CA ILE A 360 24.78 8.94 6.02
C ILE A 360 24.38 8.09 4.82
N VAL A 361 23.08 7.91 4.59
CA VAL A 361 22.59 7.07 3.49
C VAL A 361 22.96 7.63 2.13
N VAL A 362 22.86 8.94 1.92
CA VAL A 362 23.27 9.59 0.67
C VAL A 362 24.77 9.37 0.41
N GLU A 363 25.61 9.58 1.44
CA GLU A 363 27.06 9.38 1.29
C GLU A 363 27.41 7.91 0.96
N GLU A 364 26.70 6.93 1.55
CA GLU A 364 26.95 5.53 1.23
C GLU A 364 26.42 5.18 -0.19
N ILE A 365 25.26 5.70 -0.62
CA ILE A 365 24.78 5.51 -2.00
C ILE A 365 25.80 6.08 -2.99
N LYS A 366 26.35 7.26 -2.76
CA LYS A 366 27.42 7.87 -3.61
C LYS A 366 28.64 6.98 -3.74
N LYS A 367 29.17 6.49 -2.60
CA LYS A 367 30.36 5.62 -2.58
C LYS A 367 30.10 4.30 -3.33
N VAL A 368 28.95 3.67 -3.06
CA VAL A 368 28.58 2.41 -3.70
C VAL A 368 28.35 2.61 -5.19
N THR A 369 27.62 3.64 -5.59
CA THR A 369 27.41 3.99 -7.01
C THR A 369 28.72 4.19 -7.75
N LYS A 370 29.64 4.98 -7.18
CA LYS A 370 30.96 5.20 -7.76
C LYS A 370 31.74 3.89 -7.95
N ARG A 371 31.70 3.00 -6.95
CA ARG A 371 32.38 1.70 -7.02
C ARG A 371 31.75 0.80 -8.09
N LEU A 372 30.43 0.67 -8.12
CA LEU A 372 29.75 -0.18 -9.10
C LEU A 372 29.96 0.33 -10.52
N ARG A 373 29.88 1.63 -10.75
CA ARG A 373 30.19 2.25 -12.05
C ARG A 373 31.63 2.01 -12.49
N SER A 374 32.61 2.03 -11.59
CA SER A 374 34.02 1.75 -11.93
C SER A 374 34.26 0.29 -12.37
N MET A 375 33.30 -0.59 -12.17
CA MET A 375 33.33 -1.99 -12.61
C MET A 375 32.35 -2.28 -13.76
N SER A 376 31.61 -1.27 -14.23
CA SER A 376 30.58 -1.40 -15.26
C SER A 376 31.18 -1.12 -16.65
N PRO A 377 31.24 -2.11 -17.57
CA PRO A 377 31.68 -1.89 -18.94
C PRO A 377 30.80 -0.87 -19.68
N LEU A 378 29.49 -0.88 -19.41
CA LEU A 378 28.53 0.07 -20.01
C LEU A 378 28.83 1.52 -19.61
N TYR A 379 29.27 1.74 -18.36
CA TYR A 379 29.66 3.06 -17.91
C TYR A 379 30.96 3.52 -18.55
N GLU A 380 31.95 2.64 -18.67
CA GLU A 380 33.23 2.91 -19.32
C GLU A 380 33.01 3.28 -20.82
N GLU A 381 32.20 2.50 -21.53
CA GLU A 381 31.84 2.78 -22.92
C GLU A 381 31.13 4.12 -23.08
N TYR A 382 30.17 4.42 -22.18
CA TYR A 382 29.43 5.69 -22.19
C TYR A 382 30.36 6.90 -21.99
N VAL A 383 31.27 6.83 -21.02
CA VAL A 383 32.24 7.93 -20.72
C VAL A 383 33.23 8.12 -21.84
N ASN A 384 33.66 7.02 -22.52
CA ASN A 384 34.61 7.12 -23.64
C ASN A 384 33.99 7.67 -24.93
N ASN A 385 32.65 7.64 -25.06
CA ASN A 385 31.91 8.09 -26.25
C ASN A 385 31.30 9.49 -26.10
N ASN A 386 31.35 10.11 -24.91
CA ASN A 386 30.82 11.43 -24.59
C ASN A 386 31.85 12.31 -23.88
#